data_48bd867b709e261177ba5115a4318ef5
#
_entry.id   48bd867b709e261177ba5115a4318ef5
#
_cell.length_a   1.000
_cell.length_b   1.000
_cell.length_c   1.000
_cell.angle_alpha   90.00
_cell.angle_beta   90.00
_cell.angle_gamma   90.00
#
_symmetry.space_group_name_H-M   'P 1'
#
loop_
_entity.id
_entity.type
_entity.pdbx_description
1 polymer ?
#
loop_
_entity_poly.entity_id
_entity_poly.type
_entity_poly.pdbx_seq_one_letter_code
_entity_poly.pdbx_strand_id
1 'polypeptide(L)'
;LLAERLGKSRGCREGAVLLVNSFLMGLFDEQERMGERFEKMLAEDGDFFSLSGGFSYLVMLGELTDLYQVRGRMNLDKMTRTCFAKILQLLPSMGAVGEEHQQACMECMRSLYQAAERAPGSEQGEELSQALERLLERRPINPAIEGAALGLLYGGGGGFRGAASRIFPQDGSGEAPGDEGCTVSGRIRAAAAGYIQGTKEMRERSASFLRGLFFTARDFVFAGGEFIRLIDELLGRLSAEEFMSLLPELRLAFSYFTPMETDRIAGKAAGLHGRRAGDILRRQGIGPEAYAYGEGLDSRIRAGLEMRNGITRVGLEMQNGITRVGLERQNGITRAGLEMQEEKEGL
;
A
#
# COMPACT_ATOMS: atom_id res chain seq x y z
N LEU A 1 -30.94 -4.40 -14.13
CA LEU A 1 -30.71 -3.55 -12.93
C LEU A 1 -29.21 -3.32 -12.68
N LEU A 2 -28.37 -4.38 -12.58
CA LEU A 2 -26.90 -4.21 -12.39
C LEU A 2 -26.24 -3.62 -13.64
N ALA A 3 -26.59 -4.10 -14.84
CA ALA A 3 -26.09 -3.55 -16.09
C ALA A 3 -26.48 -2.07 -16.32
N GLU A 4 -27.64 -1.64 -15.82
CA GLU A 4 -28.03 -0.22 -15.84
C GLU A 4 -27.23 0.61 -14.81
N ARG A 5 -26.96 0.06 -13.64
CA ARG A 5 -26.08 0.68 -12.64
C ARG A 5 -24.66 0.85 -13.19
N LEU A 6 -24.14 -0.15 -13.88
CA LEU A 6 -22.84 -0.06 -14.54
C LEU A 6 -22.79 1.10 -15.55
N GLY A 7 -23.87 1.32 -16.31
CA GLY A 7 -23.95 2.46 -17.23
C GLY A 7 -24.07 3.84 -16.55
N LYS A 8 -24.28 3.88 -15.24
CA LYS A 8 -24.33 5.09 -14.41
C LYS A 8 -23.11 5.24 -13.49
N SER A 9 -22.19 4.27 -13.50
CA SER A 9 -20.96 4.33 -12.68
C SER A 9 -20.07 5.44 -13.17
N ARG A 10 -19.38 6.09 -12.23
CA ARG A 10 -18.54 7.26 -12.50
C ARG A 10 -17.08 6.90 -12.83
N GLY A 11 -16.72 5.62 -12.91
CA GLY A 11 -15.38 5.20 -13.24
C GLY A 11 -15.15 3.69 -13.07
N CYS A 12 -13.96 3.24 -13.47
CA CYS A 12 -13.56 1.84 -13.50
C CYS A 12 -13.64 1.15 -12.13
N ARG A 13 -13.36 1.86 -11.03
CA ARG A 13 -13.47 1.30 -9.69
C ARG A 13 -14.88 0.82 -9.38
N GLU A 14 -15.87 1.69 -9.58
CA GLU A 14 -17.28 1.34 -9.33
C GLU A 14 -17.75 0.25 -10.27
N GLY A 15 -17.35 0.33 -11.55
CA GLY A 15 -17.69 -0.67 -12.56
C GLY A 15 -17.14 -2.05 -12.21
N ALA A 16 -15.89 -2.15 -11.79
CA ALA A 16 -15.24 -3.40 -11.40
C ALA A 16 -15.90 -4.02 -10.15
N VAL A 17 -16.28 -3.21 -9.15
CA VAL A 17 -17.07 -3.67 -7.99
C VAL A 17 -18.39 -4.31 -8.43
N LEU A 18 -19.08 -3.72 -9.42
CA LEU A 18 -20.33 -4.29 -9.93
C LEU A 18 -20.11 -5.60 -10.67
N LEU A 19 -18.99 -5.75 -11.40
CA LEU A 19 -18.61 -7.03 -12.03
C LEU A 19 -18.37 -8.12 -10.99
N VAL A 20 -17.60 -7.81 -9.92
CA VAL A 20 -17.38 -8.75 -8.81
C VAL A 20 -18.70 -9.15 -8.14
N ASN A 21 -19.56 -8.17 -7.84
CA ASN A 21 -20.86 -8.44 -7.23
C ASN A 21 -21.77 -9.30 -8.14
N SER A 22 -21.74 -9.07 -9.47
CA SER A 22 -22.51 -9.91 -10.41
C SER A 22 -22.02 -11.35 -10.41
N PHE A 23 -20.72 -11.56 -10.32
CA PHE A 23 -20.10 -12.88 -10.18
C PHE A 23 -20.55 -13.57 -8.90
N LEU A 24 -20.43 -12.89 -7.75
CA LEU A 24 -20.81 -13.43 -6.45
C LEU A 24 -22.31 -13.75 -6.34
N MET A 25 -23.14 -13.05 -7.10
CA MET A 25 -24.58 -13.33 -7.19
C MET A 25 -24.93 -14.44 -8.20
N GLY A 26 -23.96 -14.99 -8.92
CA GLY A 26 -24.19 -16.02 -9.92
C GLY A 26 -24.88 -15.54 -11.20
N LEU A 27 -24.81 -14.23 -11.51
CA LEU A 27 -25.47 -13.63 -12.67
C LEU A 27 -24.59 -13.76 -13.92
N PHE A 28 -24.21 -14.98 -14.27
CA PHE A 28 -23.27 -15.26 -15.34
C PHE A 28 -23.79 -14.92 -16.74
N ASP A 29 -25.10 -14.97 -16.94
CA ASP A 29 -25.71 -14.65 -18.26
C ASP A 29 -25.62 -13.16 -18.60
N GLU A 30 -25.51 -12.28 -17.61
CA GLU A 30 -25.37 -10.83 -17.81
C GLU A 30 -23.88 -10.40 -17.95
N GLN A 31 -22.93 -11.27 -17.63
CA GLN A 31 -21.51 -10.91 -17.56
C GLN A 31 -20.94 -10.42 -18.89
N GLU A 32 -21.33 -11.00 -20.01
CA GLU A 32 -20.89 -10.57 -21.35
C GLU A 32 -21.25 -9.11 -21.61
N ARG A 33 -22.53 -8.76 -21.39
CA ARG A 33 -23.06 -7.40 -21.59
C ARG A 33 -22.44 -6.40 -20.60
N MET A 34 -22.17 -6.85 -19.38
CA MET A 34 -21.50 -6.04 -18.37
C MET A 34 -20.03 -5.83 -18.72
N GLY A 35 -19.35 -6.86 -19.23
CA GLY A 35 -17.98 -6.80 -19.71
C GLY A 35 -17.80 -5.78 -20.84
N GLU A 36 -18.67 -5.84 -21.86
CA GLU A 36 -18.65 -4.86 -22.97
C GLU A 36 -18.83 -3.40 -22.50
N ARG A 37 -19.72 -3.20 -21.53
CA ARG A 37 -19.93 -1.85 -20.95
C ARG A 37 -18.73 -1.40 -20.14
N PHE A 38 -18.13 -2.31 -19.40
CA PHE A 38 -16.92 -2.03 -18.64
C PHE A 38 -15.75 -1.71 -19.56
N GLU A 39 -15.56 -2.43 -20.68
CA GLU A 39 -14.53 -2.12 -21.69
C GLU A 39 -14.69 -0.70 -22.25
N LYS A 40 -15.92 -0.24 -22.51
CA LYS A 40 -16.17 1.14 -22.93
C LYS A 40 -15.79 2.15 -21.84
N MET A 41 -16.22 1.90 -20.60
CA MET A 41 -15.86 2.73 -19.45
C MET A 41 -14.34 2.78 -19.25
N LEU A 42 -13.68 1.63 -19.36
CA LEU A 42 -12.22 1.54 -19.27
C LEU A 42 -11.51 2.36 -20.37
N ALA A 43 -12.09 2.41 -21.58
CA ALA A 43 -11.53 3.22 -22.66
C ALA A 43 -11.63 4.73 -22.37
N GLU A 44 -12.69 5.17 -21.74
CA GLU A 44 -12.99 6.59 -21.46
C GLU A 44 -12.36 7.09 -20.16
N ASP A 45 -12.17 6.21 -19.16
CA ASP A 45 -11.64 6.57 -17.85
C ASP A 45 -10.15 6.97 -17.95
N GLY A 46 -9.83 8.17 -17.50
CA GLY A 46 -8.48 8.74 -17.41
C GLY A 46 -8.02 9.03 -15.99
N ASP A 47 -8.82 8.65 -14.97
CA ASP A 47 -8.47 8.85 -13.57
C ASP A 47 -7.61 7.71 -13.03
N PHE A 48 -6.39 8.05 -12.60
CA PHE A 48 -5.41 7.10 -12.03
C PHE A 48 -5.98 6.33 -10.83
N PHE A 49 -6.69 7.00 -9.92
CA PHE A 49 -7.24 6.37 -8.71
C PHE A 49 -8.39 5.43 -9.02
N SER A 50 -9.24 5.82 -9.97
CA SER A 50 -10.35 4.99 -10.45
C SER A 50 -9.84 3.73 -11.14
N LEU A 51 -8.88 3.88 -12.05
CA LEU A 51 -8.24 2.77 -12.78
C LEU A 51 -7.51 1.83 -11.83
N SER A 52 -6.70 2.35 -10.88
CA SER A 52 -5.95 1.54 -9.91
C SER A 52 -6.88 0.73 -9.00
N GLY A 53 -7.97 1.36 -8.52
CA GLY A 53 -9.00 0.67 -7.76
C GLY A 53 -9.71 -0.40 -8.61
N GLY A 54 -10.04 -0.09 -9.86
CA GLY A 54 -10.65 -1.02 -10.80
C GLY A 54 -9.77 -2.24 -11.09
N PHE A 55 -8.47 -2.01 -11.30
CA PHE A 55 -7.48 -3.07 -11.54
C PHE A 55 -7.43 -4.10 -10.39
N SER A 56 -7.41 -3.63 -9.14
CA SER A 56 -7.39 -4.53 -7.97
C SER A 56 -8.62 -5.45 -7.93
N TYR A 57 -9.80 -4.94 -8.29
CA TYR A 57 -11.03 -5.74 -8.38
C TYR A 57 -11.04 -6.68 -9.59
N LEU A 58 -10.44 -6.30 -10.73
CA LEU A 58 -10.30 -7.19 -11.89
C LEU A 58 -9.38 -8.37 -11.57
N VAL A 59 -8.25 -8.14 -10.89
CA VAL A 59 -7.35 -9.21 -10.45
C VAL A 59 -8.07 -10.15 -9.47
N MET A 60 -8.80 -9.60 -8.48
CA MET A 60 -9.60 -10.40 -7.56
C MET A 60 -10.68 -11.22 -8.30
N LEU A 61 -11.32 -10.65 -9.32
CA LEU A 61 -12.31 -11.37 -10.13
C LEU A 61 -11.64 -12.52 -10.90
N GLY A 62 -10.42 -12.34 -11.39
CA GLY A 62 -9.61 -13.40 -12.00
C GLY A 62 -9.36 -14.55 -11.03
N GLU A 63 -8.87 -14.24 -9.82
CA GLU A 63 -8.64 -15.24 -8.76
C GLU A 63 -9.94 -15.99 -8.40
N LEU A 64 -11.08 -15.30 -8.35
CA LEU A 64 -12.38 -15.93 -8.09
C LEU A 64 -12.82 -16.83 -9.23
N THR A 65 -12.66 -16.42 -10.50
CA THR A 65 -13.02 -17.25 -11.66
C THR A 65 -12.19 -18.54 -11.72
N ASP A 66 -10.90 -18.45 -11.37
CA ASP A 66 -10.01 -19.61 -11.31
C ASP A 66 -10.36 -20.52 -10.12
N LEU A 67 -10.62 -19.95 -8.95
CA LEU A 67 -10.97 -20.71 -7.74
C LEU A 67 -12.26 -21.51 -7.91
N TYR A 68 -13.29 -20.89 -8.49
CA TYR A 68 -14.58 -21.54 -8.72
C TYR A 68 -14.66 -22.31 -10.05
N GLN A 69 -13.57 -22.32 -10.83
CA GLN A 69 -13.49 -22.97 -12.16
C GLN A 69 -14.61 -22.52 -13.09
N VAL A 70 -15.11 -21.31 -12.92
CA VAL A 70 -16.13 -20.71 -13.77
C VAL A 70 -15.45 -19.99 -14.92
N ARG A 71 -15.47 -20.56 -16.11
CA ARG A 71 -15.01 -19.84 -17.30
C ARG A 71 -16.02 -18.73 -17.61
N GLY A 72 -15.64 -17.51 -17.28
CA GLY A 72 -16.44 -16.33 -17.55
C GLY A 72 -16.64 -16.12 -19.06
N ARG A 73 -17.78 -15.54 -19.42
CA ARG A 73 -18.07 -15.09 -20.79
C ARG A 73 -17.40 -13.75 -21.13
N MET A 74 -16.70 -13.15 -20.15
CA MET A 74 -15.95 -11.89 -20.29
C MET A 74 -14.50 -12.17 -20.66
N ASN A 75 -13.91 -11.31 -21.49
CA ASN A 75 -12.47 -11.32 -21.74
C ASN A 75 -11.73 -10.58 -20.63
N LEU A 76 -11.70 -11.19 -19.42
CA LEU A 76 -11.13 -10.60 -18.22
C LEU A 76 -9.64 -10.27 -18.37
N ASP A 77 -8.88 -11.17 -19.02
CA ASP A 77 -7.44 -10.97 -19.26
C ASP A 77 -7.17 -9.71 -20.09
N LYS A 78 -7.96 -9.50 -21.15
CA LYS A 78 -7.85 -8.28 -21.97
C LYS A 78 -8.17 -7.03 -21.16
N MET A 79 -9.25 -7.05 -20.37
CA MET A 79 -9.65 -5.92 -19.53
C MET A 79 -8.57 -5.59 -18.50
N THR A 80 -8.03 -6.59 -17.82
CA THR A 80 -6.98 -6.45 -16.82
C THR A 80 -5.70 -5.88 -17.43
N ARG A 81 -5.25 -6.41 -18.58
CA ARG A 81 -4.07 -5.90 -19.30
C ARG A 81 -4.28 -4.46 -19.79
N THR A 82 -5.44 -4.14 -20.35
CA THR A 82 -5.75 -2.79 -20.83
C THR A 82 -5.78 -1.79 -19.67
N CYS A 83 -6.40 -2.17 -18.55
CA CYS A 83 -6.44 -1.35 -17.33
C CYS A 83 -5.02 -1.08 -16.81
N PHE A 84 -4.20 -2.12 -16.69
CA PHE A 84 -2.82 -2.01 -16.25
C PHE A 84 -1.98 -1.12 -17.16
N ALA A 85 -2.06 -1.31 -18.48
CA ALA A 85 -1.33 -0.48 -19.44
C ALA A 85 -1.70 1.03 -19.33
N LYS A 86 -2.99 1.35 -19.14
CA LYS A 86 -3.43 2.74 -18.91
C LYS A 86 -2.87 3.32 -17.60
N ILE A 87 -2.87 2.53 -16.52
CA ILE A 87 -2.30 2.95 -15.24
C ILE A 87 -0.80 3.26 -15.39
N LEU A 88 -0.04 2.40 -16.09
CA LEU A 88 1.39 2.61 -16.32
C LEU A 88 1.68 3.86 -17.14
N GLN A 89 0.78 4.26 -18.04
CA GLN A 89 0.90 5.52 -18.78
C GLN A 89 0.66 6.75 -17.89
N LEU A 90 -0.24 6.66 -16.91
CA LEU A 90 -0.59 7.75 -16.00
C LEU A 90 0.39 7.86 -14.82
N LEU A 91 0.95 6.75 -14.38
CA LEU A 91 1.80 6.66 -13.18
C LEU A 91 2.92 7.71 -13.15
N PRO A 92 3.68 7.98 -14.24
CA PRO A 92 4.72 9.01 -14.21
C PRO A 92 4.23 10.42 -13.89
N SER A 93 2.96 10.73 -14.14
CA SER A 93 2.37 12.04 -13.80
C SER A 93 2.02 12.18 -12.33
N MET A 94 1.89 11.05 -11.62
CA MET A 94 1.57 11.03 -10.19
C MET A 94 2.74 11.47 -9.30
N GLY A 95 3.96 11.59 -9.86
CA GLY A 95 5.10 12.13 -9.13
C GLY A 95 4.89 13.52 -8.55
N ALA A 96 4.09 14.35 -9.18
CA ALA A 96 3.79 15.73 -8.75
C ALA A 96 2.45 15.87 -7.99
N VAL A 97 1.88 14.77 -7.49
CA VAL A 97 0.60 14.79 -6.76
C VAL A 97 0.70 15.67 -5.51
N GLY A 98 -0.39 16.39 -5.20
CA GLY A 98 -0.50 17.24 -4.00
C GLY A 98 -0.49 16.41 -2.70
N GLU A 99 -0.22 17.09 -1.58
CA GLU A 99 -0.13 16.45 -0.27
C GLU A 99 -1.45 15.77 0.16
N GLU A 100 -2.57 16.33 -0.27
CA GLU A 100 -3.91 15.80 0.02
C GLU A 100 -4.17 14.41 -0.62
N HIS A 101 -3.50 14.11 -1.73
CA HIS A 101 -3.66 12.85 -2.46
C HIS A 101 -2.47 11.89 -2.33
N GLN A 102 -1.39 12.30 -1.67
CA GLN A 102 -0.16 11.51 -1.58
C GLN A 102 -0.38 10.14 -0.93
N GLN A 103 -1.21 10.06 0.13
CA GLN A 103 -1.49 8.80 0.80
C GLN A 103 -2.25 7.83 -0.13
N ALA A 104 -3.30 8.33 -0.79
CA ALA A 104 -4.07 7.53 -1.75
C ALA A 104 -3.20 7.05 -2.92
N CYS A 105 -2.28 7.91 -3.41
CA CYS A 105 -1.35 7.55 -4.47
C CYS A 105 -0.39 6.44 -4.03
N MET A 106 0.21 6.54 -2.84
CA MET A 106 1.09 5.49 -2.29
C MET A 106 0.34 4.16 -2.11
N GLU A 107 -0.90 4.18 -1.64
CA GLU A 107 -1.75 3.00 -1.51
C GLU A 107 -2.04 2.35 -2.87
N CYS A 108 -2.38 3.16 -3.88
CA CYS A 108 -2.56 2.68 -5.25
C CYS A 108 -1.28 2.04 -5.80
N MET A 109 -0.12 2.70 -5.65
CA MET A 109 1.17 2.17 -6.11
C MET A 109 1.50 0.82 -5.44
N ARG A 110 1.28 0.71 -4.12
CA ARG A 110 1.49 -0.56 -3.38
C ARG A 110 0.52 -1.65 -3.84
N SER A 111 -0.76 -1.31 -4.04
CA SER A 111 -1.77 -2.26 -4.51
C SER A 111 -1.48 -2.75 -5.93
N LEU A 112 -1.02 -1.85 -6.81
CA LEU A 112 -0.56 -2.21 -8.16
C LEU A 112 0.62 -3.18 -8.12
N TYR A 113 1.61 -2.89 -7.27
CA TYR A 113 2.78 -3.75 -7.10
C TYR A 113 2.35 -5.15 -6.63
N GLN A 114 1.52 -5.23 -5.59
CA GLN A 114 1.01 -6.50 -5.07
C GLN A 114 0.18 -7.27 -6.09
N ALA A 115 -0.61 -6.59 -6.90
CA ALA A 115 -1.40 -7.21 -7.94
C ALA A 115 -0.53 -7.68 -9.13
N ALA A 116 0.49 -6.92 -9.50
CA ALA A 116 1.46 -7.34 -10.53
C ALA A 116 2.29 -8.55 -10.08
N GLU A 117 2.60 -8.68 -8.78
CA GLU A 117 3.26 -9.87 -8.23
C GLU A 117 2.40 -11.15 -8.32
N ARG A 118 1.08 -11.01 -8.23
CA ARG A 118 0.13 -12.14 -8.30
C ARG A 118 -0.20 -12.54 -9.73
N ALA A 119 -0.05 -11.62 -10.68
CA ALA A 119 -0.37 -11.89 -12.07
C ALA A 119 0.60 -12.93 -12.65
N PRO A 120 0.11 -13.93 -13.38
CA PRO A 120 0.95 -14.93 -14.01
C PRO A 120 1.74 -14.29 -15.17
N GLY A 121 3.02 -14.00 -14.95
CA GLY A 121 3.95 -13.47 -15.94
C GLY A 121 4.89 -12.41 -15.34
N SER A 122 6.18 -12.57 -15.57
CA SER A 122 7.20 -11.62 -15.08
C SER A 122 7.17 -10.24 -15.76
N GLU A 123 6.52 -10.14 -16.93
CA GLU A 123 6.50 -8.93 -17.75
C GLU A 123 5.84 -7.74 -17.05
N GLN A 124 4.73 -7.95 -16.33
CA GLN A 124 4.03 -6.85 -15.64
C GLN A 124 4.88 -6.21 -14.53
N GLY A 125 5.70 -6.97 -13.84
CA GLY A 125 6.63 -6.44 -12.85
C GLY A 125 7.71 -5.57 -13.47
N GLU A 126 8.25 -5.97 -14.61
CA GLU A 126 9.25 -5.20 -15.35
C GLU A 126 8.64 -3.91 -15.91
N GLU A 127 7.45 -3.99 -16.51
CA GLU A 127 6.71 -2.82 -17.00
C GLU A 127 6.41 -1.81 -15.89
N LEU A 128 5.99 -2.29 -14.72
CA LEU A 128 5.76 -1.44 -13.54
C LEU A 128 7.06 -0.80 -13.07
N SER A 129 8.15 -1.57 -12.99
CA SER A 129 9.47 -1.04 -12.62
C SER A 129 9.92 0.06 -13.56
N GLN A 130 9.77 -0.12 -14.88
CA GLN A 130 10.07 0.90 -15.88
C GLN A 130 9.18 2.16 -15.73
N ALA A 131 7.91 1.98 -15.37
CA ALA A 131 7.01 3.11 -15.14
C ALA A 131 7.38 3.89 -13.86
N LEU A 132 7.82 3.20 -12.80
CA LEU A 132 8.36 3.81 -11.58
C LEU A 132 9.66 4.57 -11.85
N GLU A 133 10.56 4.04 -12.69
CA GLU A 133 11.77 4.76 -13.11
C GLU A 133 11.41 6.05 -13.84
N ARG A 134 10.49 6.01 -14.80
CA ARG A 134 10.00 7.22 -15.51
C ARG A 134 9.34 8.23 -14.57
N LEU A 135 8.68 7.75 -13.50
CA LEU A 135 8.14 8.63 -12.45
C LEU A 135 9.28 9.35 -11.72
N LEU A 136 10.34 8.62 -11.34
CA LEU A 136 11.49 9.16 -10.62
C LEU A 136 12.34 10.13 -11.44
N GLU A 137 12.30 10.05 -12.77
CA GLU A 137 12.99 10.99 -13.67
C GLU A 137 12.29 12.35 -13.76
N ARG A 138 10.98 12.41 -13.49
CA ARG A 138 10.21 13.65 -13.58
C ARG A 138 10.43 14.55 -12.37
N ARG A 139 10.49 15.86 -12.64
CA ARG A 139 10.57 16.91 -11.61
C ARG A 139 9.53 18.00 -11.88
N PRO A 140 8.90 18.61 -10.89
CA PRO A 140 9.08 18.32 -9.46
C PRO A 140 8.46 16.98 -9.03
N ILE A 141 8.95 16.39 -7.94
CA ILE A 141 8.41 15.16 -7.36
C ILE A 141 8.02 15.36 -5.90
N ASN A 142 6.89 14.80 -5.51
CA ASN A 142 6.46 14.76 -4.12
C ASN A 142 7.38 13.79 -3.34
N PRO A 143 7.98 14.21 -2.22
CA PRO A 143 8.93 13.39 -1.48
C PRO A 143 8.38 12.05 -1.02
N ALA A 144 7.11 11.98 -0.58
CA ALA A 144 6.49 10.73 -0.18
C ALA A 144 6.34 9.75 -1.37
N ILE A 145 6.00 10.28 -2.54
CA ILE A 145 5.90 9.47 -3.77
C ILE A 145 7.28 9.00 -4.22
N GLU A 146 8.31 9.86 -4.12
CA GLU A 146 9.70 9.47 -4.41
C GLU A 146 10.17 8.34 -3.50
N GLY A 147 9.95 8.47 -2.19
CA GLY A 147 10.28 7.43 -1.21
C GLY A 147 9.53 6.12 -1.47
N ALA A 148 8.24 6.20 -1.77
CA ALA A 148 7.41 5.02 -2.07
C ALA A 148 7.86 4.32 -3.35
N ALA A 149 8.16 5.07 -4.42
CA ALA A 149 8.62 4.51 -5.69
C ALA A 149 9.98 3.79 -5.54
N LEU A 150 10.93 4.43 -4.85
CA LEU A 150 12.24 3.81 -4.56
C LEU A 150 12.09 2.56 -3.68
N GLY A 151 11.18 2.57 -2.71
CA GLY A 151 10.89 1.41 -1.87
C GLY A 151 10.29 0.24 -2.66
N LEU A 152 9.39 0.49 -3.60
CA LEU A 152 8.84 -0.56 -4.49
C LEU A 152 9.90 -1.13 -5.42
N LEU A 153 10.77 -0.29 -6.00
CA LEU A 153 11.90 -0.75 -6.81
C LEU A 153 12.88 -1.59 -5.99
N TYR A 154 13.12 -1.24 -4.73
CA TYR A 154 13.94 -2.05 -3.82
C TYR A 154 13.32 -3.43 -3.59
N GLY A 155 12.02 -3.51 -3.35
CA GLY A 155 11.28 -4.77 -3.22
C GLY A 155 11.36 -5.64 -4.48
N GLY A 156 11.28 -5.04 -5.66
CA GLY A 156 11.32 -5.73 -6.98
C GLY A 156 12.72 -6.10 -7.47
N GLY A 157 13.76 -5.40 -7.03
CA GLY A 157 15.15 -5.55 -7.53
C GLY A 157 15.85 -6.87 -7.17
N GLY A 158 15.18 -7.78 -6.49
CA GLY A 158 15.67 -9.15 -6.23
C GLY A 158 14.98 -10.22 -7.05
N GLY A 159 14.45 -9.88 -8.21
CA GLY A 159 13.66 -10.78 -9.05
C GLY A 159 12.40 -11.26 -8.32
N PHE A 160 11.28 -11.28 -8.98
CA PHE A 160 9.95 -11.73 -8.51
C PHE A 160 9.91 -13.14 -7.85
N ARG A 161 11.06 -13.65 -7.44
CA ARG A 161 11.25 -14.94 -6.79
C ARG A 161 11.77 -14.72 -5.36
N GLY A 162 10.88 -14.53 -4.41
CA GLY A 162 11.21 -14.82 -3.02
C GLY A 162 11.08 -13.71 -2.00
N ALA A 163 9.94 -13.06 -1.88
CA ALA A 163 9.57 -12.36 -0.64
C ALA A 163 9.60 -13.30 0.59
N ALA A 164 9.44 -14.61 0.38
CA ALA A 164 9.55 -15.62 1.44
C ALA A 164 11.00 -15.97 1.83
N SER A 165 12.01 -15.69 0.97
CA SER A 165 13.41 -16.03 1.25
C SER A 165 14.20 -14.92 1.93
N ARG A 166 13.61 -13.73 2.12
CA ARG A 166 14.30 -12.56 2.70
C ARG A 166 14.04 -12.35 4.19
N ILE A 167 13.33 -13.25 4.84
CA ILE A 167 13.06 -13.16 6.29
C ILE A 167 14.32 -13.35 7.13
N PHE A 168 15.37 -13.97 6.59
CA PHE A 168 16.68 -14.07 7.23
C PHE A 168 17.79 -13.90 6.17
N PRO A 169 18.48 -12.77 6.09
CA PRO A 169 19.77 -12.75 5.41
C PRO A 169 20.71 -13.63 6.22
N GLN A 170 21.11 -14.76 5.65
CA GLN A 170 22.26 -15.50 6.18
C GLN A 170 23.50 -14.62 6.03
N ASP A 171 24.23 -14.50 7.13
CA ASP A 171 25.47 -13.77 7.22
C ASP A 171 26.43 -14.08 6.04
N GLY A 172 26.89 -13.03 5.39
CA GLY A 172 28.19 -13.05 4.74
C GLY A 172 28.26 -13.46 3.27
N SER A 173 27.45 -12.88 2.36
CA SER A 173 27.87 -12.76 0.97
C SER A 173 28.06 -11.29 0.63
N GLY A 174 29.31 -10.85 0.68
CA GLY A 174 29.71 -9.50 0.37
C GLY A 174 29.27 -9.10 -1.03
N GLU A 175 28.49 -8.04 -1.14
CA GLU A 175 28.38 -7.25 -2.37
C GLU A 175 29.80 -6.76 -2.70
N ALA A 176 30.24 -7.02 -3.93
CA ALA A 176 31.53 -6.55 -4.38
C ALA A 176 31.58 -5.02 -4.29
N PRO A 177 32.64 -4.41 -3.73
CA PRO A 177 32.78 -2.97 -3.65
C PRO A 177 33.09 -2.44 -5.06
N GLY A 178 32.07 -1.97 -5.77
CA GLY A 178 32.31 -1.49 -7.14
C GLY A 178 31.26 -0.61 -7.78
N ASP A 179 30.02 -0.61 -7.31
CA ASP A 179 28.98 0.22 -7.96
C ASP A 179 27.81 0.57 -7.04
N GLU A 180 28.10 1.10 -5.85
CA GLU A 180 27.07 1.47 -4.87
C GLU A 180 26.09 2.54 -5.40
N GLY A 181 26.49 3.35 -6.35
CA GLY A 181 25.65 4.42 -6.93
C GLY A 181 24.60 3.90 -7.92
N CYS A 182 24.79 2.72 -8.51
CA CYS A 182 23.91 2.18 -9.54
C CYS A 182 22.82 1.25 -8.96
N THR A 183 22.98 0.78 -7.74
CA THR A 183 21.99 -0.07 -7.07
C THR A 183 20.80 0.75 -6.53
N VAL A 184 19.62 0.16 -6.46
CA VAL A 184 18.43 0.81 -5.86
C VAL A 184 18.72 1.23 -4.41
N SER A 185 19.45 0.40 -3.65
CA SER A 185 19.89 0.72 -2.28
C SER A 185 20.76 1.98 -2.24
N GLY A 186 21.71 2.12 -3.17
CA GLY A 186 22.53 3.32 -3.31
C GLY A 186 21.71 4.56 -3.64
N ARG A 187 20.72 4.43 -4.54
CA ARG A 187 19.79 5.53 -4.90
C ARG A 187 18.94 5.97 -3.71
N ILE A 188 18.43 5.04 -2.90
CA ILE A 188 17.68 5.37 -1.67
C ILE A 188 18.58 6.15 -0.71
N ARG A 189 19.83 5.70 -0.49
CA ARG A 189 20.78 6.40 0.39
C ARG A 189 21.12 7.78 -0.16
N ALA A 190 21.38 7.91 -1.46
CA ALA A 190 21.66 9.19 -2.10
C ALA A 190 20.48 10.17 -2.01
N ALA A 191 19.25 9.72 -2.26
CA ALA A 191 18.05 10.54 -2.10
C ALA A 191 17.86 10.99 -0.66
N ALA A 192 17.95 10.07 0.31
CA ALA A 192 17.86 10.39 1.73
C ALA A 192 18.95 11.41 2.14
N ALA A 193 20.21 11.20 1.72
CA ALA A 193 21.29 12.15 1.98
C ALA A 193 21.01 13.52 1.36
N GLY A 194 20.45 13.57 0.16
CA GLY A 194 20.04 14.82 -0.49
C GLY A 194 19.01 15.61 0.32
N TYR A 195 18.03 14.93 0.91
CA TYR A 195 17.09 15.57 1.83
C TYR A 195 17.76 16.02 3.14
N ILE A 196 18.61 15.17 3.73
CA ILE A 196 19.22 15.41 5.05
C ILE A 196 20.29 16.50 4.98
N GLN A 197 21.12 16.49 3.94
CA GLN A 197 22.26 17.41 3.77
C GLN A 197 21.92 18.65 2.94
N GLY A 198 20.68 18.70 2.41
CA GLY A 198 20.21 19.80 1.56
C GLY A 198 19.86 21.07 2.33
N THR A 199 19.16 21.96 1.65
CA THR A 199 18.66 23.23 2.24
C THR A 199 17.65 22.96 3.36
N LYS A 200 17.26 24.02 4.08
CA LYS A 200 16.24 23.92 5.13
C LYS A 200 14.92 23.33 4.57
N GLU A 201 14.50 23.80 3.40
CA GLU A 201 13.27 23.33 2.75
C GLU A 201 13.36 21.83 2.36
N MET A 202 14.55 21.36 1.97
CA MET A 202 14.77 19.94 1.71
C MET A 202 14.70 19.11 2.99
N ARG A 203 15.28 19.61 4.10
CA ARG A 203 15.21 18.91 5.40
C ARG A 203 13.76 18.83 5.90
N GLU A 204 12.97 19.88 5.76
CA GLU A 204 11.55 19.87 6.12
C GLU A 204 10.74 18.80 5.35
N ARG A 205 11.18 18.43 4.15
CA ARG A 205 10.58 17.38 3.32
C ARG A 205 11.10 15.97 3.60
N SER A 206 12.17 15.83 4.39
CA SER A 206 12.80 14.53 4.66
C SER A 206 11.86 13.53 5.34
N ALA A 207 11.04 13.98 6.27
CA ALA A 207 10.08 13.14 6.98
C ALA A 207 9.02 12.56 6.03
N SER A 208 8.57 13.35 5.06
CA SER A 208 7.62 12.91 4.02
C SER A 208 8.26 11.84 3.11
N PHE A 209 9.52 12.04 2.71
CA PHE A 209 10.29 11.04 1.97
C PHE A 209 10.42 9.72 2.76
N LEU A 210 10.81 9.79 4.03
CA LEU A 210 10.93 8.62 4.90
C LEU A 210 9.58 7.91 5.07
N ARG A 211 8.49 8.66 5.17
CA ARG A 211 7.14 8.09 5.24
C ARG A 211 6.82 7.24 4.02
N GLY A 212 7.08 7.74 2.83
CA GLY A 212 6.86 6.99 1.59
C GLY A 212 7.72 5.73 1.51
N LEU A 213 9.01 5.85 1.85
CA LEU A 213 9.96 4.73 1.85
C LEU A 213 9.53 3.63 2.85
N PHE A 214 9.20 4.00 4.09
CA PHE A 214 8.81 3.02 5.11
C PHE A 214 7.44 2.40 4.85
N PHE A 215 6.57 3.11 4.14
CA PHE A 215 5.29 2.56 3.71
C PHE A 215 5.45 1.38 2.75
N THR A 216 6.48 1.37 1.91
CA THR A 216 6.69 0.35 0.86
C THR A 216 7.86 -0.59 1.13
N ALA A 217 8.90 -0.14 1.84
CA ALA A 217 10.14 -0.90 2.08
C ALA A 217 10.66 -0.74 3.51
N ARG A 218 9.89 -1.16 4.51
CA ARG A 218 10.30 -1.12 5.92
C ARG A 218 11.59 -1.89 6.22
N ASP A 219 11.75 -3.02 5.57
CA ASP A 219 12.89 -3.93 5.70
C ASP A 219 14.21 -3.29 5.28
N PHE A 220 14.20 -2.29 4.40
CA PHE A 220 15.38 -1.52 4.03
C PHE A 220 16.14 -0.93 5.23
N VAL A 221 15.42 -0.50 6.26
CA VAL A 221 16.00 0.05 7.50
C VAL A 221 16.89 -1.00 8.22
N PHE A 222 16.59 -2.29 8.01
CA PHE A 222 17.32 -3.39 8.64
C PHE A 222 18.43 -3.98 7.77
N ALA A 223 18.45 -3.66 6.47
CA ALA A 223 19.44 -4.17 5.51
C ALA A 223 20.89 -3.68 5.76
N GLY A 224 21.10 -2.81 6.75
CA GLY A 224 22.42 -2.33 7.19
C GLY A 224 22.30 -1.32 8.31
N GLY A 225 23.39 -1.03 9.01
CA GLY A 225 23.41 0.01 10.04
C GLY A 225 23.53 1.44 9.50
N GLU A 226 23.88 1.58 8.22
CA GLU A 226 24.19 2.87 7.60
C GLU A 226 22.97 3.78 7.46
N PHE A 227 21.81 3.21 7.12
CA PHE A 227 20.60 4.01 6.97
C PHE A 227 20.11 4.58 8.31
N ILE A 228 20.21 3.81 9.40
CA ILE A 228 19.89 4.31 10.75
C ILE A 228 20.88 5.41 11.14
N ARG A 229 22.17 5.28 10.81
CA ARG A 229 23.18 6.32 11.05
C ARG A 229 22.84 7.60 10.27
N LEU A 230 22.38 7.48 9.03
CA LEU A 230 21.95 8.62 8.21
C LEU A 230 20.74 9.34 8.82
N ILE A 231 19.77 8.60 9.34
CA ILE A 231 18.61 9.20 10.07
C ILE A 231 19.08 9.88 11.35
N ASP A 232 19.99 9.26 12.11
CA ASP A 232 20.55 9.82 13.32
C ASP A 232 21.30 11.15 13.04
N GLU A 233 22.06 11.19 11.95
CA GLU A 233 22.73 12.40 11.46
C GLU A 233 21.71 13.50 11.09
N LEU A 234 20.59 13.15 10.44
CA LEU A 234 19.49 14.08 10.18
C LEU A 234 19.00 14.70 11.48
N LEU A 235 18.62 13.85 12.44
CA LEU A 235 18.07 14.31 13.71
C LEU A 235 19.07 15.19 14.47
N GLY A 236 20.35 14.88 14.40
CA GLY A 236 21.42 15.67 15.02
C GLY A 236 21.67 17.04 14.38
N ARG A 237 21.24 17.25 13.13
CA ARG A 237 21.37 18.54 12.41
C ARG A 237 20.17 19.46 12.57
N LEU A 238 19.05 18.94 13.07
CA LEU A 238 17.84 19.73 13.24
C LEU A 238 17.95 20.63 14.48
N SER A 239 17.50 21.88 14.36
CA SER A 239 17.20 22.70 15.51
C SER A 239 15.98 22.14 16.28
N ALA A 240 15.78 22.57 17.53
CA ALA A 240 14.62 22.15 18.30
C ALA A 240 13.29 22.51 17.62
N GLU A 241 13.22 23.67 16.95
CA GLU A 241 12.03 24.11 16.22
C GLU A 241 11.79 23.25 14.97
N GLU A 242 12.84 22.99 14.18
CA GLU A 242 12.75 22.11 13.00
C GLU A 242 12.34 20.71 13.41
N PHE A 243 12.92 20.16 14.49
CA PHE A 243 12.54 18.84 15.00
C PHE A 243 11.07 18.80 15.41
N MET A 244 10.58 19.80 16.13
CA MET A 244 9.18 19.86 16.55
C MET A 244 8.22 19.98 15.37
N SER A 245 8.59 20.69 14.30
CA SER A 245 7.78 20.79 13.09
C SER A 245 7.72 19.46 12.31
N LEU A 246 8.81 18.68 12.29
CA LEU A 246 8.90 17.39 11.60
C LEU A 246 8.33 16.22 12.41
N LEU A 247 8.22 16.37 13.73
CA LEU A 247 7.85 15.29 14.63
C LEU A 247 6.53 14.59 14.28
N PRO A 248 5.44 15.29 13.89
CA PRO A 248 4.19 14.63 13.49
C PRO A 248 4.38 13.70 12.28
N GLU A 249 5.09 14.15 11.26
CA GLU A 249 5.33 13.40 10.04
C GLU A 249 6.31 12.23 10.29
N LEU A 250 7.36 12.44 11.10
CA LEU A 250 8.26 11.37 11.55
C LEU A 250 7.51 10.30 12.34
N ARG A 251 6.62 10.68 13.24
CA ARG A 251 5.77 9.74 13.97
C ARG A 251 4.92 8.89 13.02
N LEU A 252 4.34 9.55 12.02
CA LEU A 252 3.56 8.85 11.00
C LEU A 252 4.43 7.89 10.18
N ALA A 253 5.64 8.29 9.80
CA ALA A 253 6.59 7.43 9.11
C ALA A 253 6.97 6.20 9.95
N PHE A 254 7.27 6.39 11.23
CA PHE A 254 7.63 5.29 12.13
C PHE A 254 6.44 4.44 12.59
N SER A 255 5.19 4.88 12.41
CA SER A 255 3.99 4.10 12.73
C SER A 255 3.81 2.85 11.85
N TYR A 256 4.51 2.78 10.73
CA TYR A 256 4.51 1.60 9.87
C TYR A 256 5.32 0.42 10.44
N PHE A 257 6.18 0.66 11.43
CA PHE A 257 6.94 -0.40 12.10
C PHE A 257 6.15 -1.06 13.21
N THR A 258 6.32 -2.36 13.35
CA THR A 258 5.80 -3.10 14.49
C THR A 258 6.56 -2.72 15.78
N PRO A 259 5.99 -2.97 16.97
CA PRO A 259 6.72 -2.72 18.23
C PRO A 259 8.10 -3.40 18.28
N MET A 260 8.21 -4.63 17.82
CA MET A 260 9.50 -5.35 17.77
C MET A 260 10.51 -4.72 16.81
N GLU A 261 10.05 -4.24 15.65
CA GLU A 261 10.90 -3.52 14.70
C GLU A 261 11.36 -2.18 15.29
N THR A 262 10.47 -1.47 15.98
CA THR A 262 10.79 -0.22 16.67
C THR A 262 11.84 -0.44 17.77
N ASP A 263 11.70 -1.48 18.58
CA ASP A 263 12.69 -1.84 19.60
C ASP A 263 14.05 -2.17 18.97
N ARG A 264 14.06 -2.86 17.83
CA ARG A 264 15.29 -3.18 17.09
C ARG A 264 15.95 -1.90 16.53
N ILE A 265 15.17 -0.97 15.99
CA ILE A 265 15.67 0.34 15.53
C ILE A 265 16.26 1.11 16.71
N ALA A 266 15.54 1.18 17.83
CA ALA A 266 16.01 1.84 19.05
C ALA A 266 17.30 1.22 19.58
N GLY A 267 17.44 -0.12 19.53
CA GLY A 267 18.66 -0.84 19.88
C GLY A 267 19.86 -0.45 19.01
N LYS A 268 19.65 -0.37 17.69
CA LYS A 268 20.72 0.04 16.76
C LYS A 268 21.08 1.52 16.96
N ALA A 269 20.10 2.42 17.12
CA ALA A 269 20.33 3.84 17.39
C ALA A 269 21.08 4.05 18.73
N ALA A 270 20.69 3.32 19.79
CA ALA A 270 21.38 3.35 21.06
C ALA A 270 22.87 2.93 20.93
N GLY A 271 23.13 1.91 20.13
CA GLY A 271 24.48 1.44 19.83
C GLY A 271 25.36 2.51 19.17
N LEU A 272 24.80 3.39 18.32
CA LEU A 272 25.55 4.49 17.71
C LEU A 272 26.07 5.50 18.77
N HIS A 273 25.34 5.64 19.88
CA HIS A 273 25.68 6.56 20.97
C HIS A 273 26.33 5.85 22.19
N GLY A 274 26.73 4.58 22.04
CA GLY A 274 27.32 3.80 23.12
C GLY A 274 26.38 3.56 24.31
N ARG A 275 25.06 3.63 24.09
CA ARG A 275 24.01 3.45 25.10
C ARG A 275 23.30 2.12 24.92
N ARG A 276 22.61 1.63 25.95
CA ARG A 276 21.73 0.46 25.83
C ARG A 276 20.31 0.92 25.43
N ALA A 277 19.62 0.12 24.63
CA ALA A 277 18.24 0.40 24.23
C ALA A 277 17.32 0.68 25.43
N GLY A 278 17.49 -0.07 26.54
CA GLY A 278 16.74 0.11 27.77
C GLY A 278 16.94 1.48 28.46
N ASP A 279 18.07 2.15 28.19
CA ASP A 279 18.35 3.48 28.77
C ASP A 279 17.62 4.59 27.97
N ILE A 280 17.44 4.36 26.67
CA ILE A 280 16.68 5.28 25.80
C ILE A 280 15.18 5.05 25.96
N LEU A 281 14.76 3.77 26.03
CA LEU A 281 13.36 3.37 26.19
C LEU A 281 12.87 3.46 27.64
N ARG A 282 13.76 3.73 28.61
CA ARG A 282 13.32 4.08 29.95
C ARG A 282 12.47 5.35 29.84
N ARG A 283 11.17 5.10 29.79
CA ARG A 283 10.16 6.13 30.00
C ARG A 283 10.53 6.82 31.31
N GLN A 284 11.09 8.00 31.24
CA GLN A 284 11.00 8.93 32.37
C GLN A 284 9.51 8.94 32.71
N GLY A 285 9.18 8.53 33.95
CA GLY A 285 7.79 8.40 34.35
C GLY A 285 7.05 9.65 33.95
N ILE A 286 6.13 9.50 33.00
CA ILE A 286 5.27 10.61 32.61
C ILE A 286 4.55 11.00 33.89
N GLY A 287 4.77 12.22 34.37
CA GLY A 287 4.12 12.73 35.59
C GLY A 287 2.59 12.58 35.44
N PRO A 288 1.87 12.35 36.54
CA PRO A 288 0.40 12.16 36.50
C PRO A 288 -0.33 13.29 35.76
N GLU A 289 0.18 14.51 35.79
CA GLU A 289 -0.38 15.64 35.03
C GLU A 289 -0.22 15.51 33.53
N ALA A 290 0.93 15.03 33.03
CA ALA A 290 1.17 14.81 31.63
C ALA A 290 0.38 13.59 31.11
N TYR A 291 0.16 12.59 31.98
CA TYR A 291 -0.70 11.43 31.67
C TYR A 291 -2.16 11.89 31.54
N ALA A 292 -2.66 12.67 32.50
CA ALA A 292 -4.02 13.22 32.45
C ALA A 292 -4.24 14.15 31.25
N TYR A 293 -3.23 14.93 30.86
CA TYR A 293 -3.27 15.75 29.66
C TYR A 293 -3.34 14.86 28.38
N GLY A 294 -2.56 13.77 28.32
CA GLY A 294 -2.58 12.80 27.24
C GLY A 294 -3.93 12.10 27.10
N GLU A 295 -4.54 11.65 28.21
CA GLU A 295 -5.90 11.07 28.23
C GLU A 295 -6.96 12.09 27.79
N GLY A 296 -6.84 13.33 28.21
CA GLY A 296 -7.71 14.43 27.79
C GLY A 296 -7.60 14.70 26.28
N LEU A 297 -6.40 14.63 25.71
CA LEU A 297 -6.14 14.79 24.28
C LEU A 297 -6.73 13.61 23.49
N ASP A 298 -6.49 12.39 23.93
CA ASP A 298 -7.04 11.16 23.33
C ASP A 298 -8.57 11.17 23.34
N SER A 299 -9.18 11.57 24.43
CA SER A 299 -10.64 11.69 24.55
C SER A 299 -11.21 12.74 23.57
N ARG A 300 -10.54 13.87 23.41
CA ARG A 300 -10.91 14.93 22.45
C ARG A 300 -10.73 14.47 21.00
N ILE A 301 -9.67 13.74 20.69
CA ILE A 301 -9.43 13.17 19.38
C ILE A 301 -10.47 12.10 19.07
N ARG A 302 -10.78 11.21 20.03
CA ARG A 302 -11.85 10.21 19.87
C ARG A 302 -13.20 10.85 19.65
N ALA A 303 -13.58 11.84 20.44
CA ALA A 303 -14.82 12.58 20.26
C ALA A 303 -14.89 13.28 18.88
N GLY A 304 -13.78 13.86 18.42
CA GLY A 304 -13.68 14.48 17.10
C GLY A 304 -13.74 13.46 15.96
N LEU A 305 -13.15 12.28 16.14
CA LEU A 305 -13.21 11.18 15.19
C LEU A 305 -14.61 10.51 15.19
N GLU A 306 -15.26 10.38 16.33
CA GLU A 306 -16.62 9.86 16.44
C GLU A 306 -17.65 10.81 15.78
N MET A 307 -17.49 12.12 15.89
CA MET A 307 -18.31 13.08 15.13
C MET A 307 -18.06 13.01 13.61
N ARG A 308 -16.83 12.78 13.17
CA ARG A 308 -16.52 12.56 11.73
C ARG A 308 -16.90 11.16 11.26
N ASN A 309 -16.82 10.14 12.10
CA ASN A 309 -17.14 8.76 11.79
C ASN A 309 -18.63 8.42 11.92
N GLY A 310 -19.46 9.34 12.37
CA GLY A 310 -20.92 9.19 12.26
C GLY A 310 -21.37 8.92 10.82
N ILE A 311 -20.62 9.44 9.83
CA ILE A 311 -20.85 9.18 8.40
C ILE A 311 -20.14 7.91 7.92
N THR A 312 -18.97 7.57 8.49
CA THR A 312 -18.18 6.37 8.09
C THR A 312 -18.65 5.10 8.80
N ARG A 313 -19.20 5.20 10.01
CA ARG A 313 -19.70 4.04 10.76
C ARG A 313 -20.94 3.44 10.10
N VAL A 314 -21.83 4.26 9.55
CA VAL A 314 -22.95 3.79 8.73
C VAL A 314 -22.45 3.09 7.45
N GLY A 315 -21.35 3.55 6.84
CA GLY A 315 -20.71 2.89 5.70
C GLY A 315 -20.06 1.55 6.05
N LEU A 316 -19.38 1.47 7.21
CA LEU A 316 -18.73 0.25 7.71
C LEU A 316 -19.73 -0.78 8.26
N GLU A 317 -20.79 -0.34 8.90
CA GLU A 317 -21.88 -1.23 9.36
C GLU A 317 -22.68 -1.76 8.17
N MET A 318 -22.88 -0.98 7.11
CA MET A 318 -23.42 -1.49 5.84
C MET A 318 -22.46 -2.50 5.18
N GLN A 319 -21.16 -2.25 5.18
CA GLN A 319 -20.16 -3.19 4.64
C GLN A 319 -20.08 -4.48 5.46
N ASN A 320 -20.06 -4.38 6.79
CA ASN A 320 -20.08 -5.53 7.70
C ASN A 320 -21.43 -6.27 7.68
N GLY A 321 -22.54 -5.57 7.49
CA GLY A 321 -23.86 -6.16 7.31
C GLY A 321 -23.95 -6.98 6.01
N ILE A 322 -23.37 -6.49 4.93
CA ILE A 322 -23.32 -7.21 3.64
C ILE A 322 -22.42 -8.46 3.75
N THR A 323 -21.26 -8.36 4.43
CA THR A 323 -20.37 -9.51 4.65
C THR A 323 -21.01 -10.56 5.56
N ARG A 324 -21.75 -10.13 6.58
CA ARG A 324 -22.43 -11.05 7.51
C ARG A 324 -23.60 -11.77 6.86
N VAL A 325 -24.40 -11.07 6.07
CA VAL A 325 -25.49 -11.67 5.28
C VAL A 325 -24.95 -12.61 4.19
N GLY A 326 -23.76 -12.31 3.62
CA GLY A 326 -23.07 -13.18 2.67
C GLY A 326 -22.62 -14.49 3.34
N LEU A 327 -22.01 -14.40 4.52
CA LEU A 327 -21.55 -15.56 5.30
C LEU A 327 -22.70 -16.41 5.85
N GLU A 328 -23.79 -15.79 6.31
CA GLU A 328 -24.98 -16.52 6.78
C GLU A 328 -25.73 -17.22 5.63
N ARG A 329 -25.75 -16.63 4.42
CA ARG A 329 -26.26 -17.30 3.22
C ARG A 329 -25.36 -18.45 2.76
N GLN A 330 -24.04 -18.31 2.82
CA GLN A 330 -23.11 -19.38 2.47
C GLN A 330 -23.26 -20.59 3.42
N ASN A 331 -23.39 -20.33 4.72
CA ASN A 331 -23.64 -21.39 5.70
C ASN A 331 -25.03 -22.03 5.55
N GLY A 332 -26.04 -21.29 5.10
CA GLY A 332 -27.37 -21.80 4.80
C GLY A 332 -27.40 -22.69 3.55
N ILE A 333 -26.66 -22.32 2.50
CA ILE A 333 -26.59 -23.11 1.27
C ILE A 333 -25.81 -24.40 1.45
N THR A 334 -24.72 -24.38 2.25
CA THR A 334 -23.95 -25.60 2.60
C THR A 334 -24.78 -26.56 3.46
N ARG A 335 -25.61 -26.04 4.36
CA ARG A 335 -26.47 -26.87 5.22
C ARG A 335 -27.61 -27.51 4.43
N ALA A 336 -28.26 -26.75 3.55
CA ALA A 336 -29.29 -27.28 2.65
C ALA A 336 -28.74 -28.28 1.62
N GLY A 337 -27.48 -28.10 1.17
CA GLY A 337 -26.79 -29.06 0.29
C GLY A 337 -26.46 -30.39 0.95
N LEU A 338 -26.11 -30.37 2.25
CA LEU A 338 -25.86 -31.58 3.05
C LEU A 338 -27.15 -32.32 3.38
N GLU A 339 -28.21 -31.65 3.75
CA GLU A 339 -29.52 -32.23 4.01
C GLU A 339 -30.12 -32.92 2.76
N MET A 340 -29.91 -32.34 1.56
CA MET A 340 -30.35 -32.97 0.29
C MET A 340 -29.48 -34.18 -0.12
N GLN A 341 -28.26 -34.33 0.37
CA GLN A 341 -27.42 -35.48 0.10
C GLN A 341 -27.76 -36.65 1.03
N GLU A 342 -28.09 -36.41 2.29
CA GLU A 342 -28.54 -37.43 3.25
C GLU A 342 -29.89 -38.04 2.85
N GLU A 343 -30.82 -37.24 2.24
CA GLU A 343 -32.08 -37.79 1.72
C GLU A 343 -31.94 -38.66 0.48
N LYS A 344 -30.84 -38.51 -0.29
CA LYS A 344 -30.57 -39.35 -1.48
C LYS A 344 -29.82 -40.65 -1.20
N GLU A 345 -29.13 -40.74 -0.08
CA GLU A 345 -28.44 -41.97 0.36
C GLU A 345 -29.31 -42.85 1.29
N GLY A 346 -30.48 -42.39 1.63
CA GLY A 346 -31.45 -43.13 2.49
C GLY A 346 -32.60 -43.78 1.73
N LEU A 347 -32.56 -43.84 0.41
CA LEU A 347 -33.48 -44.60 -0.48
C LEU A 347 -32.69 -45.62 -1.28
#